data_2e21c47db42b754243111aa253125812
#
_entry.id   2e21c47db42b754243111aa253125812
#
_cell.length_a   1.000
_cell.length_b   1.000
_cell.length_c   1.000
_cell.angle_alpha   90.00
_cell.angle_beta   90.00
_cell.angle_gamma   90.00
#
_symmetry.space_group_name_H-M   'P 1'
#
loop_
_entity.id
_entity.type
_entity.pdbx_description
1 polymer ?
#
loop_
_entity_poly.entity_id
_entity_poly.type
_entity_poly.pdbx_seq_one_letter_code
_entity_poly.pdbx_strand_id
1 'polypeptide(L)'
;MISKVFIVALILLIPFHICAQRSRNVTVTNESKAVAARELDAVIAEATKLDDKSAIIHIKSRAAMLVSFSDPVRSETMFLELWKYVNNVPDTDFDKQESRLVILKYLFSRNPKLARQLLADQEKLKDSSSQSPPAALDDDQRFATKLASQLLDVDASAAASLLETSMSISSTTASVGALYRLREKDSFLADYIAGKALEGLRTQPTGRSLPGITLLTAYVFPGPDASISSSEAESSLALLQFKYFVAAYEVLRGSLNETNEALLKDLHYTQRDLQLRAAFQGQVAAILAALAPRLQPSLAVELTKIAAMLAPQVPPHISEMTKLALARLSGNGLASEDAEQRFFFYLTNGDFDEAEKQLDRLKDSKKKEIYTQLLYKNHAKALLAQSDLMAALTLIRKLEDQTTRLVMYIEAIKAAKKKRDSEVTKIVINEARLLIPQTDRNGLHVRALLSLVSQLTDLGNYDDAMELLNNAVVSINALGKKRDDVVATKTPAEAAMTELNNPNSMLDAAEMDQAFSLVGLRDLERALLQARRIEPTAIQLVARLETIQGIIKSPASKPKVGAKPGTGR
;
A
#
# COMPACT_ATOMS: atom_id res chain seq x y z
N MET A 1 -16.50 44.71 48.88
CA MET A 1 -16.90 43.42 48.31
C MET A 1 -17.49 43.56 46.89
N ILE A 2 -17.42 44.71 46.22
CA ILE A 2 -18.07 45.00 44.93
C ILE A 2 -17.07 44.98 43.76
N SER A 3 -15.77 44.94 44.04
CA SER A 3 -14.74 45.04 43.00
C SER A 3 -14.30 43.70 42.33
N LYS A 4 -14.68 42.53 42.87
CA LYS A 4 -14.31 41.20 42.29
C LYS A 4 -15.36 40.60 41.35
N VAL A 5 -16.59 41.14 41.33
CA VAL A 5 -17.68 40.66 40.48
C VAL A 5 -17.59 41.27 39.08
N PHE A 6 -16.96 42.44 38.92
CA PHE A 6 -16.85 43.13 37.64
C PHE A 6 -15.78 42.56 36.70
N ILE A 7 -14.77 41.88 37.23
CA ILE A 7 -13.69 41.29 36.43
C ILE A 7 -14.12 39.96 35.80
N VAL A 8 -15.02 39.20 36.44
CA VAL A 8 -15.55 37.93 35.90
C VAL A 8 -16.56 38.18 34.79
N ALA A 9 -17.30 39.29 34.84
CA ALA A 9 -18.27 39.64 33.78
C ALA A 9 -17.59 40.18 32.50
N LEU A 10 -16.35 40.72 32.57
CA LEU A 10 -15.65 41.24 31.40
C LEU A 10 -14.93 40.12 30.60
N ILE A 11 -14.67 38.98 31.22
CA ILE A 11 -14.05 37.81 30.54
C ILE A 11 -15.09 36.99 29.75
N LEU A 12 -16.39 37.14 30.07
CA LEU A 12 -17.47 36.44 29.38
C LEU A 12 -18.04 37.19 28.14
N LEU A 13 -17.49 38.36 27.80
CA LEU A 13 -17.89 39.17 26.64
C LEU A 13 -16.85 39.24 25.53
N ILE A 14 -15.81 38.36 25.55
CA ILE A 14 -15.03 38.11 24.35
C ILE A 14 -15.96 37.33 23.43
N PRO A 15 -16.46 37.91 22.32
CA PRO A 15 -17.18 37.12 21.35
C PRO A 15 -16.18 36.07 20.86
N PHE A 16 -16.43 34.81 21.19
CA PHE A 16 -15.88 33.68 20.45
C PHE A 16 -16.30 33.91 18.98
N HIS A 17 -15.51 34.68 18.27
CA HIS A 17 -15.43 34.51 16.83
C HIS A 17 -14.82 33.13 16.60
N ILE A 18 -15.68 32.11 16.83
CA ILE A 18 -15.52 30.85 16.15
C ILE A 18 -15.56 31.23 14.67
N CYS A 19 -14.38 31.47 14.11
CA CYS A 19 -14.17 31.33 12.68
C CYS A 19 -14.42 29.84 12.37
N ALA A 20 -15.70 29.47 12.33
CA ALA A 20 -16.14 28.43 11.45
C ALA A 20 -15.75 28.93 10.05
N GLN A 21 -14.48 28.70 9.67
CA GLN A 21 -14.05 28.76 8.28
C GLN A 21 -14.86 27.66 7.59
N ARG A 22 -16.09 28.04 7.18
CA ARG A 22 -16.83 27.29 6.16
C ARG A 22 -15.82 27.07 5.05
N SER A 23 -15.48 25.81 4.78
CA SER A 23 -14.81 25.46 3.55
C SER A 23 -15.60 26.16 2.45
N ARG A 24 -15.08 27.26 1.93
CA ARG A 24 -15.70 27.98 0.81
C ARG A 24 -15.80 26.94 -0.28
N ASN A 25 -17.01 26.56 -0.64
CA ASN A 25 -17.25 25.71 -1.79
C ASN A 25 -16.55 26.38 -2.98
N VAL A 26 -15.47 25.78 -3.43
CA VAL A 26 -14.72 26.28 -4.58
C VAL A 26 -15.63 26.13 -5.76
N THR A 27 -16.09 27.25 -6.31
CA THR A 27 -16.93 27.25 -7.51
C THR A 27 -16.01 27.19 -8.71
N VAL A 28 -15.93 26.02 -9.34
CA VAL A 28 -15.18 25.87 -10.60
C VAL A 28 -15.91 26.61 -11.70
N THR A 29 -15.24 27.60 -12.28
CA THR A 29 -15.78 28.44 -13.37
C THR A 29 -15.64 27.75 -14.73
N ASN A 30 -16.44 28.18 -15.71
CA ASN A 30 -16.28 27.72 -17.10
C ASN A 30 -14.92 28.12 -17.68
N GLU A 31 -14.39 29.24 -17.27
CA GLU A 31 -13.06 29.71 -17.64
C GLU A 31 -11.97 28.77 -17.11
N SER A 32 -12.02 28.41 -15.82
CA SER A 32 -11.10 27.42 -15.25
C SER A 32 -11.15 26.09 -15.98
N LYS A 33 -12.36 25.64 -16.40
CA LYS A 33 -12.51 24.42 -17.21
C LYS A 33 -11.90 24.54 -18.60
N ALA A 34 -12.06 25.70 -19.25
CA ALA A 34 -11.45 25.96 -20.55
C ALA A 34 -9.92 26.02 -20.47
N VAL A 35 -9.37 26.59 -19.39
CA VAL A 35 -7.93 26.58 -19.12
C VAL A 35 -7.45 25.14 -18.90
N ALA A 36 -8.14 24.36 -18.05
CA ALA A 36 -7.80 22.97 -17.76
C ALA A 36 -7.84 22.09 -19.03
N ALA A 37 -8.83 22.26 -19.91
CA ALA A 37 -8.93 21.52 -21.17
C ALA A 37 -7.76 21.85 -22.12
N ARG A 38 -7.39 23.12 -22.28
CA ARG A 38 -6.24 23.53 -23.09
C ARG A 38 -4.92 22.99 -22.52
N GLU A 39 -4.77 23.03 -21.21
CA GLU A 39 -3.57 22.50 -20.53
C GLU A 39 -3.48 20.97 -20.73
N LEU A 40 -4.60 20.25 -20.67
CA LEU A 40 -4.65 18.80 -20.95
C LEU A 40 -4.16 18.46 -22.36
N ASP A 41 -4.65 19.19 -23.38
CA ASP A 41 -4.21 18.99 -24.75
C ASP A 41 -2.73 19.34 -24.95
N ALA A 42 -2.24 20.39 -24.29
CA ALA A 42 -0.82 20.77 -24.31
C ALA A 42 0.05 19.66 -23.70
N VAL A 43 -0.34 19.10 -22.55
CA VAL A 43 0.41 18.01 -21.91
C VAL A 43 0.43 16.76 -22.79
N ILE A 44 -0.69 16.39 -23.44
CA ILE A 44 -0.75 15.26 -24.38
C ILE A 44 0.24 15.47 -25.54
N ALA A 45 0.29 16.66 -26.10
CA ALA A 45 1.20 17.00 -27.21
C ALA A 45 2.67 17.00 -26.75
N GLU A 46 2.98 17.53 -25.59
CA GLU A 46 4.33 17.57 -25.03
C GLU A 46 4.82 16.17 -24.64
N ALA A 47 3.95 15.32 -24.10
CA ALA A 47 4.30 13.94 -23.74
C ALA A 47 4.79 13.11 -24.93
N THR A 48 4.34 13.42 -26.17
CA THR A 48 4.82 12.73 -27.37
C THR A 48 6.27 13.04 -27.72
N LYS A 49 6.85 14.09 -27.15
CA LYS A 49 8.22 14.55 -27.42
C LYS A 49 9.24 13.99 -26.42
N LEU A 50 8.80 13.25 -25.42
CA LEU A 50 9.70 12.61 -24.46
C LEU A 50 10.43 11.43 -25.09
N ASP A 51 11.68 11.24 -24.70
CA ASP A 51 12.49 10.07 -25.10
C ASP A 51 12.13 8.83 -24.27
N ASP A 52 11.69 9.00 -23.02
CA ASP A 52 11.32 7.92 -22.10
C ASP A 52 9.92 7.37 -22.46
N LYS A 53 9.90 6.18 -23.09
CA LYS A 53 8.67 5.50 -23.49
C LYS A 53 7.77 5.15 -22.33
N SER A 54 8.32 4.77 -21.18
CA SER A 54 7.55 4.45 -19.97
C SER A 54 6.85 5.70 -19.44
N ALA A 55 7.55 6.83 -19.40
CA ALA A 55 6.97 8.11 -19.01
C ALA A 55 5.86 8.56 -19.98
N ILE A 56 6.04 8.38 -21.29
CA ILE A 56 5.01 8.67 -22.31
C ILE A 56 3.72 7.87 -22.02
N ILE A 57 3.85 6.57 -21.80
CA ILE A 57 2.71 5.69 -21.54
C ILE A 57 2.00 6.10 -20.26
N HIS A 58 2.76 6.39 -19.21
CA HIS A 58 2.23 6.81 -17.91
C HIS A 58 1.42 8.11 -18.04
N ILE A 59 2.02 9.15 -18.61
CA ILE A 59 1.41 10.47 -18.77
C ILE A 59 0.18 10.41 -19.68
N LYS A 60 0.27 9.72 -20.83
CA LYS A 60 -0.86 9.60 -21.75
C LYS A 60 -2.00 8.74 -21.21
N SER A 61 -1.73 7.69 -20.44
CA SER A 61 -2.77 6.89 -19.77
C SER A 61 -3.54 7.73 -18.75
N ARG A 62 -2.82 8.56 -17.99
CA ARG A 62 -3.42 9.49 -17.04
C ARG A 62 -4.21 10.59 -17.75
N ALA A 63 -3.68 11.15 -18.83
CA ALA A 63 -4.40 12.11 -19.66
C ALA A 63 -5.67 11.50 -20.27
N ALA A 64 -5.62 10.29 -20.81
CA ALA A 64 -6.78 9.57 -21.33
C ALA A 64 -7.86 9.38 -20.24
N MET A 65 -7.46 9.05 -19.02
CA MET A 65 -8.38 8.99 -17.87
C MET A 65 -9.06 10.35 -17.63
N LEU A 66 -8.34 11.47 -17.72
CA LEU A 66 -8.92 12.80 -17.58
C LEU A 66 -9.82 13.19 -18.75
N VAL A 67 -9.44 12.87 -19.99
CA VAL A 67 -10.27 13.08 -21.20
C VAL A 67 -11.63 12.40 -21.06
N SER A 68 -11.71 11.23 -20.38
CA SER A 68 -12.95 10.48 -20.26
C SER A 68 -14.09 11.23 -19.54
N PHE A 69 -13.79 12.30 -18.78
CA PHE A 69 -14.81 13.10 -18.13
C PHE A 69 -15.57 14.03 -19.10
N SER A 70 -14.94 14.39 -20.22
CA SER A 70 -15.53 15.28 -21.25
C SER A 70 -15.81 14.57 -22.57
N ASP A 71 -14.95 13.62 -22.95
CA ASP A 71 -15.00 12.89 -24.21
C ASP A 71 -14.62 11.40 -24.01
N PRO A 72 -15.60 10.55 -23.64
CA PRO A 72 -15.36 9.13 -23.41
C PRO A 72 -14.85 8.39 -24.66
N VAL A 73 -15.30 8.79 -25.86
CA VAL A 73 -14.91 8.14 -27.12
C VAL A 73 -13.44 8.42 -27.44
N ARG A 74 -13.01 9.66 -27.33
CA ARG A 74 -11.59 10.03 -27.47
C ARG A 74 -10.72 9.31 -26.46
N SER A 75 -11.17 9.23 -25.19
CA SER A 75 -10.47 8.50 -24.14
C SER A 75 -10.27 7.03 -24.50
N GLU A 76 -11.32 6.35 -24.94
CA GLU A 76 -11.25 4.95 -25.34
C GLU A 76 -10.27 4.75 -26.50
N THR A 77 -10.32 5.59 -27.51
CA THR A 77 -9.37 5.59 -28.62
C THR A 77 -7.92 5.74 -28.15
N MET A 78 -7.66 6.68 -27.23
CA MET A 78 -6.32 6.88 -26.64
C MET A 78 -5.82 5.63 -25.91
N PHE A 79 -6.67 4.96 -25.13
CA PHE A 79 -6.27 3.74 -24.43
C PHE A 79 -5.98 2.58 -25.39
N LEU A 80 -6.79 2.41 -26.46
CA LEU A 80 -6.56 1.39 -27.48
C LEU A 80 -5.27 1.64 -28.26
N GLU A 81 -4.97 2.89 -28.60
CA GLU A 81 -3.72 3.28 -29.25
C GLU A 81 -2.50 2.99 -28.37
N LEU A 82 -2.57 3.34 -27.06
CA LEU A 82 -1.51 3.03 -26.10
C LEU A 82 -1.31 1.52 -25.93
N TRP A 83 -2.39 0.75 -25.84
CA TRP A 83 -2.33 -0.70 -25.75
C TRP A 83 -1.67 -1.33 -26.99
N LYS A 84 -2.07 -0.88 -28.16
CA LYS A 84 -1.46 -1.29 -29.44
C LYS A 84 0.02 -0.90 -29.50
N TYR A 85 0.36 0.31 -29.07
CA TYR A 85 1.75 0.79 -29.02
C TYR A 85 2.62 -0.11 -28.14
N VAL A 86 2.19 -0.40 -26.91
CA VAL A 86 2.94 -1.26 -25.97
C VAL A 86 3.13 -2.67 -26.53
N ASN A 87 2.12 -3.23 -27.21
CA ASN A 87 2.22 -4.57 -27.76
C ASN A 87 3.16 -4.66 -28.98
N ASN A 88 3.31 -3.59 -29.76
CA ASN A 88 4.10 -3.57 -31.00
C ASN A 88 5.58 -3.16 -30.82
N VAL A 89 5.94 -2.56 -29.69
CA VAL A 89 7.34 -2.17 -29.41
C VAL A 89 8.16 -3.40 -28.98
N PRO A 90 9.45 -3.56 -29.38
CA PRO A 90 10.29 -4.66 -28.91
C PRO A 90 10.48 -4.67 -27.39
N ASP A 91 10.62 -5.87 -26.77
CA ASP A 91 10.78 -6.05 -25.33
C ASP A 91 12.10 -5.47 -24.79
N THR A 92 13.07 -5.22 -25.64
CA THR A 92 14.37 -4.67 -25.27
C THR A 92 14.34 -3.20 -24.89
N ASP A 93 13.27 -2.50 -25.23
CA ASP A 93 13.23 -1.03 -25.14
C ASP A 93 12.60 -0.51 -23.84
N PHE A 94 11.76 -1.29 -23.19
CA PHE A 94 11.10 -0.95 -21.92
C PHE A 94 10.31 -2.12 -21.35
N ASP A 95 9.93 -2.03 -20.06
CA ASP A 95 9.10 -3.04 -19.41
C ASP A 95 7.64 -2.96 -19.90
N LYS A 96 7.30 -3.86 -20.82
CA LYS A 96 5.94 -3.98 -21.38
C LYS A 96 4.91 -4.34 -20.31
N GLN A 97 5.28 -5.19 -19.36
CA GLN A 97 4.34 -5.63 -18.33
C GLN A 97 3.99 -4.45 -17.41
N GLU A 98 4.97 -3.67 -16.96
CA GLU A 98 4.73 -2.48 -16.19
C GLU A 98 3.87 -1.46 -16.95
N SER A 99 4.17 -1.26 -18.22
CA SER A 99 3.40 -0.37 -19.11
C SER A 99 1.94 -0.78 -19.27
N ARG A 100 1.68 -2.08 -19.42
CA ARG A 100 0.31 -2.63 -19.45
C ARG A 100 -0.41 -2.42 -18.13
N LEU A 101 0.28 -2.61 -17.00
CA LEU A 101 -0.28 -2.34 -15.66
C LEU A 101 -0.75 -0.89 -15.54
N VAL A 102 0.08 0.06 -15.97
CA VAL A 102 -0.25 1.49 -15.94
C VAL A 102 -1.50 1.79 -16.77
N ILE A 103 -1.58 1.28 -18.01
CA ILE A 103 -2.75 1.46 -18.86
C ILE A 103 -4.01 0.89 -18.19
N LEU A 104 -3.94 -0.35 -17.72
CA LEU A 104 -5.08 -1.04 -17.11
C LEU A 104 -5.54 -0.36 -15.82
N LYS A 105 -4.62 0.10 -14.96
CA LYS A 105 -4.94 0.85 -13.74
C LYS A 105 -5.87 2.04 -14.02
N TYR A 106 -5.52 2.86 -15.01
CA TYR A 106 -6.33 4.03 -15.36
C TYR A 106 -7.59 3.66 -16.12
N LEU A 107 -7.52 2.65 -17.01
CA LEU A 107 -8.67 2.19 -17.78
C LEU A 107 -9.74 1.54 -16.88
N PHE A 108 -9.37 0.73 -15.89
CA PHE A 108 -10.32 0.14 -14.94
C PHE A 108 -11.11 1.20 -14.18
N SER A 109 -10.48 2.31 -13.85
CA SER A 109 -11.16 3.40 -13.14
C SER A 109 -12.25 4.09 -13.95
N ARG A 110 -12.29 3.91 -15.29
CA ARG A 110 -13.18 4.63 -16.20
C ARG A 110 -14.02 3.74 -17.10
N ASN A 111 -13.43 2.68 -17.64
CA ASN A 111 -14.09 1.70 -18.48
C ASN A 111 -13.68 0.27 -18.10
N PRO A 112 -14.20 -0.27 -16.97
CA PRO A 112 -13.84 -1.62 -16.51
C PRO A 112 -14.16 -2.72 -17.56
N LYS A 113 -15.18 -2.50 -18.39
CA LYS A 113 -15.56 -3.46 -19.43
C LYS A 113 -14.47 -3.60 -20.48
N LEU A 114 -13.97 -2.49 -21.01
CA LEU A 114 -12.86 -2.49 -21.97
C LEU A 114 -11.58 -3.04 -21.34
N ALA A 115 -11.28 -2.68 -20.08
CA ALA A 115 -10.11 -3.20 -19.38
C ALA A 115 -10.13 -4.74 -19.27
N ARG A 116 -11.27 -5.33 -18.89
CA ARG A 116 -11.44 -6.79 -18.83
C ARG A 116 -11.33 -7.43 -20.23
N GLN A 117 -11.84 -6.77 -21.26
CA GLN A 117 -11.72 -7.25 -22.64
C GLN A 117 -10.24 -7.31 -23.08
N LEU A 118 -9.45 -6.25 -22.83
CA LEU A 118 -8.03 -6.21 -23.18
C LEU A 118 -7.21 -7.27 -22.42
N LEU A 119 -7.55 -7.55 -21.16
CA LEU A 119 -6.96 -8.64 -20.40
C LEU A 119 -7.28 -10.00 -21.00
N ALA A 120 -8.55 -10.27 -21.30
CA ALA A 120 -8.99 -11.55 -21.88
C ALA A 120 -8.37 -11.79 -23.28
N ASP A 121 -8.21 -10.75 -24.09
CA ASP A 121 -7.56 -10.84 -25.39
C ASP A 121 -6.06 -11.15 -25.26
N GLN A 122 -5.40 -10.64 -24.21
CA GLN A 122 -4.01 -10.98 -23.91
C GLN A 122 -3.85 -12.45 -23.50
N GLU A 123 -4.76 -13.00 -22.68
CA GLU A 123 -4.76 -14.40 -22.28
C GLU A 123 -4.94 -15.34 -23.50
N LYS A 124 -5.88 -15.04 -24.39
CA LYS A 124 -6.09 -15.83 -25.64
C LYS A 124 -4.87 -15.86 -26.55
N LEU A 125 -4.12 -14.75 -26.65
CA LEU A 125 -2.89 -14.69 -27.43
C LEU A 125 -1.79 -15.58 -26.84
N LYS A 126 -1.77 -15.77 -25.53
CA LYS A 126 -0.82 -16.66 -24.85
C LYS A 126 -1.18 -18.14 -25.04
N ASP A 127 -2.45 -18.50 -24.90
CA ASP A 127 -2.93 -19.88 -25.10
C ASP A 127 -2.65 -20.39 -26.51
N SER A 128 -2.66 -19.53 -27.52
CA SER A 128 -2.35 -19.89 -28.91
C SER A 128 -0.85 -20.12 -29.16
N SER A 129 0.03 -19.67 -28.26
CA SER A 129 1.50 -19.88 -28.32
C SER A 129 1.99 -21.07 -27.47
N SER A 130 1.13 -22.05 -27.24
CA SER A 130 1.22 -23.20 -26.35
C SER A 130 2.58 -23.90 -26.33
N GLN A 131 3.41 -23.49 -25.45
CA GLN A 131 4.48 -24.14 -24.65
C GLN A 131 5.23 -23.05 -23.88
N SER A 132 4.50 -22.33 -23.02
CA SER A 132 5.18 -21.34 -22.16
C SER A 132 6.08 -22.09 -21.17
N PRO A 133 7.39 -21.77 -21.10
CA PRO A 133 8.27 -22.33 -20.10
C PRO A 133 7.76 -21.93 -18.68
N PRO A 134 8.10 -22.69 -17.62
CA PRO A 134 7.65 -22.42 -16.24
C PRO A 134 7.91 -20.99 -15.77
N ALA A 135 8.94 -20.33 -16.28
CA ALA A 135 9.23 -18.91 -15.99
C ALA A 135 8.12 -17.96 -16.44
N ALA A 136 7.38 -18.27 -17.51
CA ALA A 136 6.28 -17.43 -17.98
C ALA A 136 5.07 -17.44 -17.05
N LEU A 137 4.81 -18.56 -16.36
CA LEU A 137 3.75 -18.65 -15.33
C LEU A 137 4.04 -17.76 -14.13
N ASP A 138 5.29 -17.66 -13.70
CA ASP A 138 5.69 -16.80 -12.59
C ASP A 138 5.54 -15.31 -12.94
N ASP A 139 5.82 -14.94 -14.18
CA ASP A 139 5.65 -13.57 -14.66
C ASP A 139 4.16 -13.17 -14.76
N ASP A 140 3.31 -14.06 -15.22
CA ASP A 140 1.86 -13.83 -15.28
C ASP A 140 1.25 -13.71 -13.88
N GLN A 141 1.69 -14.54 -12.95
CA GLN A 141 1.30 -14.46 -11.55
C GLN A 141 1.71 -13.13 -10.91
N ARG A 142 2.96 -12.70 -11.13
CA ARG A 142 3.47 -11.41 -10.63
C ARG A 142 2.65 -10.25 -11.21
N PHE A 143 2.37 -10.30 -12.50
CA PHE A 143 1.53 -9.31 -13.17
C PHE A 143 0.12 -9.25 -12.57
N ALA A 144 -0.56 -10.38 -12.45
CA ALA A 144 -1.91 -10.45 -11.87
C ALA A 144 -1.92 -9.95 -10.42
N THR A 145 -0.95 -10.34 -9.59
CA THR A 145 -0.82 -9.88 -8.20
C THR A 145 -0.59 -8.37 -8.12
N LYS A 146 0.29 -7.82 -8.96
CA LYS A 146 0.62 -6.39 -8.99
C LYS A 146 -0.58 -5.56 -9.44
N LEU A 147 -1.26 -6.00 -10.49
CA LEU A 147 -2.49 -5.35 -10.97
C LEU A 147 -3.60 -5.41 -9.92
N ALA A 148 -3.82 -6.57 -9.29
CA ALA A 148 -4.77 -6.70 -8.20
C ALA A 148 -4.48 -5.71 -7.07
N SER A 149 -3.21 -5.60 -6.64
CA SER A 149 -2.80 -4.65 -5.60
C SER A 149 -3.08 -3.20 -5.96
N GLN A 150 -2.96 -2.83 -7.24
CA GLN A 150 -3.26 -1.48 -7.73
C GLN A 150 -4.77 -1.21 -7.85
N LEU A 151 -5.55 -2.25 -8.15
CA LEU A 151 -7.00 -2.15 -8.32
C LEU A 151 -7.79 -2.21 -7.01
N LEU A 152 -7.20 -2.62 -5.90
CA LEU A 152 -7.88 -2.74 -4.61
C LEU A 152 -8.66 -1.48 -4.21
N ASP A 153 -8.15 -0.30 -4.54
CA ASP A 153 -8.77 0.99 -4.20
C ASP A 153 -9.75 1.49 -5.26
N VAL A 154 -9.76 0.88 -6.46
CA VAL A 154 -10.53 1.30 -7.64
C VAL A 154 -11.69 0.36 -7.92
N ASP A 155 -11.41 -0.94 -7.97
CA ASP A 155 -12.36 -2.02 -8.26
C ASP A 155 -11.97 -3.27 -7.46
N ALA A 156 -12.48 -3.38 -6.23
CA ALA A 156 -12.17 -4.49 -5.35
C ALA A 156 -12.60 -5.86 -5.93
N SER A 157 -13.67 -5.89 -6.73
CA SER A 157 -14.14 -7.12 -7.38
C SER A 157 -13.18 -7.59 -8.47
N ALA A 158 -12.67 -6.67 -9.31
CA ALA A 158 -11.65 -6.98 -10.31
C ALA A 158 -10.34 -7.40 -9.65
N ALA A 159 -9.93 -6.70 -8.57
CA ALA A 159 -8.76 -7.07 -7.78
C ALA A 159 -8.89 -8.48 -7.19
N ALA A 160 -10.05 -8.81 -6.66
CA ALA A 160 -10.36 -10.13 -6.12
C ALA A 160 -10.25 -11.25 -7.17
N SER A 161 -10.81 -11.05 -8.36
CA SER A 161 -10.73 -12.02 -9.46
C SER A 161 -9.28 -12.26 -9.91
N LEU A 162 -8.47 -11.19 -9.98
CA LEU A 162 -7.05 -11.30 -10.32
C LEU A 162 -6.25 -12.00 -9.21
N LEU A 163 -6.57 -11.75 -7.93
CA LEU A 163 -5.95 -12.45 -6.81
C LEU A 163 -6.32 -13.94 -6.82
N GLU A 164 -7.59 -14.28 -7.07
CA GLU A 164 -8.04 -15.67 -7.20
C GLU A 164 -7.24 -16.39 -8.30
N THR A 165 -7.12 -15.79 -9.49
CA THR A 165 -6.32 -16.33 -10.59
C THR A 165 -4.84 -16.47 -10.20
N SER A 166 -4.23 -15.43 -9.63
CA SER A 166 -2.83 -15.46 -9.21
C SER A 166 -2.56 -16.54 -8.16
N MET A 167 -3.41 -16.63 -7.13
CA MET A 167 -3.23 -17.56 -6.02
C MET A 167 -3.58 -19.00 -6.37
N SER A 168 -4.37 -19.23 -7.44
CA SER A 168 -4.59 -20.57 -8.00
C SER A 168 -3.31 -21.15 -8.62
N ILE A 169 -2.41 -20.30 -9.10
CA ILE A 169 -1.11 -20.72 -9.64
C ILE A 169 -0.10 -20.98 -8.51
N SER A 170 0.04 -20.03 -7.60
CA SER A 170 0.87 -20.17 -6.40
C SER A 170 0.57 -19.02 -5.41
N SER A 171 0.78 -19.24 -4.12
CA SER A 171 0.70 -18.19 -3.11
C SER A 171 2.08 -17.56 -2.90
N THR A 172 2.16 -16.24 -3.03
CA THR A 172 3.38 -15.44 -2.81
C THR A 172 3.19 -14.47 -1.64
N THR A 173 4.27 -13.95 -1.09
CA THR A 173 4.21 -12.89 -0.06
C THR A 173 3.43 -11.66 -0.56
N ALA A 174 3.59 -11.30 -1.84
CA ALA A 174 2.88 -10.18 -2.43
C ALA A 174 1.37 -10.44 -2.56
N SER A 175 0.96 -11.66 -3.00
CA SER A 175 -0.46 -12.01 -3.11
C SER A 175 -1.13 -12.11 -1.74
N VAL A 176 -0.45 -12.64 -0.73
CA VAL A 176 -0.95 -12.67 0.66
C VAL A 176 -1.03 -11.24 1.22
N GLY A 177 -0.06 -10.37 0.93
CA GLY A 177 -0.12 -8.95 1.30
C GLY A 177 -1.31 -8.22 0.68
N ALA A 178 -1.61 -8.48 -0.60
CA ALA A 178 -2.80 -7.95 -1.27
C ALA A 178 -4.11 -8.51 -0.66
N LEU A 179 -4.11 -9.77 -0.24
CA LEU A 179 -5.23 -10.42 0.44
C LEU A 179 -5.54 -9.76 1.79
N TYR A 180 -4.52 -9.39 2.58
CA TYR A 180 -4.71 -8.61 3.82
C TYR A 180 -5.37 -7.26 3.54
N ARG A 181 -4.91 -6.52 2.53
CA ARG A 181 -5.51 -5.24 2.14
C ARG A 181 -6.95 -5.40 1.65
N LEU A 182 -7.26 -6.49 0.94
CA LEU A 182 -8.63 -6.81 0.55
C LEU A 182 -9.50 -7.10 1.78
N ARG A 183 -8.96 -7.80 2.79
CA ARG A 183 -9.67 -8.11 4.03
C ARG A 183 -10.09 -6.88 4.82
N GLU A 184 -9.29 -5.82 4.79
CA GLU A 184 -9.64 -4.52 5.39
C GLU A 184 -10.86 -3.87 4.73
N LYS A 185 -11.15 -4.21 3.47
CA LYS A 185 -12.25 -3.67 2.68
C LYS A 185 -13.46 -4.59 2.64
N ASP A 186 -13.21 -5.86 2.42
CA ASP A 186 -14.20 -6.93 2.28
C ASP A 186 -13.63 -8.24 2.81
N SER A 187 -13.90 -8.52 4.09
CA SER A 187 -13.37 -9.70 4.76
C SER A 187 -13.93 -11.01 4.19
N PHE A 188 -15.20 -11.02 3.76
CA PHE A 188 -15.82 -12.22 3.18
C PHE A 188 -15.20 -12.59 1.84
N LEU A 189 -15.01 -11.61 0.98
CA LEU A 189 -14.40 -11.81 -0.33
C LEU A 189 -12.94 -12.26 -0.19
N ALA A 190 -12.18 -11.67 0.74
CA ALA A 190 -10.82 -12.06 1.02
C ALA A 190 -10.71 -13.49 1.58
N ASP A 191 -11.57 -13.86 2.52
CA ASP A 191 -11.62 -15.20 3.09
C ASP A 191 -12.09 -16.26 2.07
N TYR A 192 -13.00 -15.88 1.16
CA TYR A 192 -13.38 -16.72 0.02
C TYR A 192 -12.19 -17.04 -0.88
N ILE A 193 -11.40 -16.01 -1.26
CA ILE A 193 -10.21 -16.19 -2.11
C ILE A 193 -9.15 -17.01 -1.40
N ALA A 194 -8.91 -16.78 -0.11
CA ALA A 194 -8.01 -17.61 0.69
C ALA A 194 -8.46 -19.09 0.70
N GLY A 195 -9.76 -19.32 0.83
CA GLY A 195 -10.34 -20.65 0.74
C GLY A 195 -10.12 -21.32 -0.62
N LYS A 196 -10.27 -20.55 -1.71
CA LYS A 196 -9.98 -21.00 -3.08
C LYS A 196 -8.50 -21.30 -3.31
N ALA A 197 -7.62 -20.45 -2.78
CA ALA A 197 -6.18 -20.69 -2.82
C ALA A 197 -5.81 -22.01 -2.11
N LEU A 198 -6.39 -22.27 -0.94
CA LEU A 198 -6.19 -23.53 -0.21
C LEU A 198 -6.69 -24.76 -1.00
N GLU A 199 -7.82 -24.65 -1.68
CA GLU A 199 -8.33 -25.70 -2.57
C GLU A 199 -7.36 -25.94 -3.74
N GLY A 200 -6.83 -24.89 -4.37
CA GLY A 200 -5.84 -24.97 -5.44
C GLY A 200 -4.52 -25.61 -5.00
N LEU A 201 -4.03 -25.26 -3.80
CA LEU A 201 -2.77 -25.82 -3.26
C LEU A 201 -2.82 -27.35 -3.07
N ARG A 202 -4.00 -27.94 -2.88
CA ARG A 202 -4.17 -29.40 -2.76
C ARG A 202 -3.86 -30.17 -4.05
N THR A 203 -3.98 -29.51 -5.19
CA THR A 203 -3.77 -30.11 -6.52
C THR A 203 -2.44 -29.74 -7.15
N GLN A 204 -1.70 -28.81 -6.54
CA GLN A 204 -0.41 -28.36 -7.02
C GLN A 204 0.74 -29.30 -6.62
N PRO A 205 1.88 -29.26 -7.37
CA PRO A 205 3.10 -29.95 -6.96
C PRO A 205 3.56 -29.49 -5.57
N THR A 206 4.10 -30.41 -4.76
CA THR A 206 4.44 -30.15 -3.36
C THR A 206 5.49 -29.04 -3.18
N GLY A 207 6.35 -28.82 -4.16
CA GLY A 207 7.31 -27.70 -4.18
C GLY A 207 6.66 -26.31 -4.17
N ARG A 208 5.41 -26.20 -4.64
CA ARG A 208 4.63 -24.94 -4.61
C ARG A 208 3.62 -24.93 -3.47
N SER A 209 2.99 -26.06 -3.19
CA SER A 209 1.92 -26.15 -2.20
C SER A 209 2.41 -25.99 -0.76
N LEU A 210 3.53 -26.58 -0.38
CA LEU A 210 4.09 -26.45 0.99
C LEU A 210 4.44 -25.01 1.36
N PRO A 211 5.22 -24.25 0.54
CA PRO A 211 5.44 -22.83 0.79
C PRO A 211 4.13 -22.02 0.83
N GLY A 212 3.19 -22.29 -0.07
CA GLY A 212 1.89 -21.63 -0.13
C GLY A 212 1.07 -21.80 1.15
N ILE A 213 0.97 -23.03 1.67
CA ILE A 213 0.34 -23.33 2.96
C ILE A 213 1.01 -22.51 4.08
N THR A 214 2.33 -22.48 4.11
CA THR A 214 3.08 -21.77 5.16
C THR A 214 2.81 -20.26 5.12
N LEU A 215 2.77 -19.65 3.93
CA LEU A 215 2.47 -18.22 3.76
C LEU A 215 1.06 -17.87 4.21
N LEU A 216 0.07 -18.74 3.95
CA LEU A 216 -1.32 -18.53 4.36
C LEU A 216 -1.55 -18.71 5.85
N THR A 217 -0.64 -19.35 6.59
CA THR A 217 -0.81 -19.61 8.04
C THR A 217 -1.09 -18.30 8.80
N ALA A 218 -0.30 -17.26 8.58
CA ALA A 218 -0.46 -15.99 9.28
C ALA A 218 -1.79 -15.29 8.93
N TYR A 219 -2.26 -15.44 7.70
CA TYR A 219 -3.54 -14.89 7.26
C TYR A 219 -4.72 -15.61 7.91
N VAL A 220 -4.67 -16.94 7.96
CA VAL A 220 -5.75 -17.79 8.49
C VAL A 220 -5.81 -17.76 10.02
N PHE A 221 -4.67 -17.57 10.67
CA PHE A 221 -4.55 -17.47 12.13
C PHE A 221 -3.98 -16.08 12.49
N PRO A 222 -4.80 -15.04 12.36
CA PRO A 222 -4.39 -13.69 12.75
C PRO A 222 -4.10 -13.63 14.25
N GLY A 223 -3.19 -12.72 14.64
CA GLY A 223 -2.89 -12.47 16.05
C GLY A 223 -4.09 -11.90 16.81
N PRO A 224 -4.02 -11.84 18.14
CA PRO A 224 -5.12 -11.38 19.00
C PRO A 224 -5.58 -9.95 18.72
N ASP A 225 -4.74 -9.12 18.11
CA ASP A 225 -5.05 -7.72 17.76
C ASP A 225 -5.84 -7.55 16.45
N ALA A 226 -6.06 -8.63 15.69
CA ALA A 226 -6.93 -8.56 14.53
C ALA A 226 -8.37 -8.36 15.01
N SER A 227 -8.84 -7.12 14.99
CA SER A 227 -10.21 -6.74 15.36
C SER A 227 -11.20 -7.40 14.40
N ILE A 228 -11.62 -8.61 14.75
CA ILE A 228 -12.72 -9.29 14.07
C ILE A 228 -14.00 -8.73 14.68
N SER A 229 -14.65 -7.82 13.97
CA SER A 229 -15.68 -6.92 14.53
C SER A 229 -17.10 -7.47 14.46
N SER A 230 -17.32 -8.70 13.96
CA SER A 230 -18.66 -9.29 13.86
C SER A 230 -18.68 -10.80 14.05
N SER A 231 -19.78 -11.34 14.57
CA SER A 231 -19.99 -12.78 14.73
C SER A 231 -19.99 -13.55 13.40
N GLU A 232 -20.34 -12.89 12.31
CA GLU A 232 -20.31 -13.45 10.96
C GLU A 232 -18.87 -13.61 10.46
N ALA A 233 -18.01 -12.61 10.71
CA ALA A 233 -16.58 -12.68 10.38
C ALA A 233 -15.85 -13.75 11.19
N GLU A 234 -16.24 -13.96 12.46
CA GLU A 234 -15.72 -15.07 13.28
C GLU A 234 -16.10 -16.43 12.69
N SER A 235 -17.34 -16.59 12.23
CA SER A 235 -17.81 -17.83 11.61
C SER A 235 -17.11 -18.11 10.28
N SER A 236 -16.89 -17.08 9.46
CA SER A 236 -16.13 -17.19 8.21
C SER A 236 -14.68 -17.63 8.47
N LEU A 237 -14.05 -17.01 9.46
CA LEU A 237 -12.68 -17.33 9.85
C LEU A 237 -12.55 -18.76 10.40
N ALA A 238 -13.51 -19.22 11.22
CA ALA A 238 -13.51 -20.59 11.74
C ALA A 238 -13.61 -21.63 10.61
N LEU A 239 -14.46 -21.37 9.61
CA LEU A 239 -14.56 -22.20 8.41
C LEU A 239 -13.24 -22.20 7.61
N LEU A 240 -12.61 -21.04 7.45
CA LEU A 240 -11.34 -20.91 6.76
C LEU A 240 -10.22 -21.65 7.51
N GLN A 241 -10.19 -21.60 8.85
CA GLN A 241 -9.25 -22.35 9.68
C GLN A 241 -9.40 -23.86 9.50
N PHE A 242 -10.64 -24.33 9.42
CA PHE A 242 -10.89 -25.74 9.13
C PHE A 242 -10.44 -26.14 7.71
N LYS A 243 -10.76 -25.34 6.70
CA LYS A 243 -10.29 -25.55 5.31
C LYS A 243 -8.76 -25.57 5.24
N TYR A 244 -8.09 -24.67 5.96
CA TYR A 244 -6.63 -24.65 6.05
C TYR A 244 -6.10 -25.96 6.62
N PHE A 245 -6.67 -26.43 7.75
CA PHE A 245 -6.23 -27.67 8.38
C PHE A 245 -6.34 -28.85 7.42
N VAL A 246 -7.46 -28.99 6.72
CA VAL A 246 -7.68 -30.07 5.75
C VAL A 246 -6.69 -29.97 4.59
N ALA A 247 -6.53 -28.80 3.98
CA ALA A 247 -5.62 -28.60 2.87
C ALA A 247 -4.15 -28.85 3.28
N ALA A 248 -3.72 -28.32 4.42
CA ALA A 248 -2.37 -28.50 4.94
C ALA A 248 -2.07 -29.99 5.26
N TYR A 249 -3.03 -30.71 5.83
CA TYR A 249 -2.89 -32.13 6.12
C TYR A 249 -2.76 -32.96 4.85
N GLU A 250 -3.60 -32.73 3.84
CA GLU A 250 -3.54 -33.44 2.56
C GLU A 250 -2.25 -33.16 1.80
N VAL A 251 -1.82 -31.88 1.75
CA VAL A 251 -0.55 -31.49 1.14
C VAL A 251 0.63 -32.13 1.86
N LEU A 252 0.65 -32.11 3.20
CA LEU A 252 1.70 -32.75 3.98
C LEU A 252 1.75 -34.26 3.70
N ARG A 253 0.61 -34.94 3.78
CA ARG A 253 0.49 -36.39 3.54
C ARG A 253 0.91 -36.78 2.13
N GLY A 254 0.47 -36.00 1.11
CA GLY A 254 0.91 -36.19 -0.27
C GLY A 254 2.43 -36.05 -0.39
N SER A 255 2.99 -35.00 0.22
CA SER A 255 4.42 -34.74 0.19
C SER A 255 5.27 -35.82 0.87
N LEU A 256 4.77 -36.47 1.91
CA LEU A 256 5.48 -37.55 2.59
C LEU A 256 5.51 -38.87 1.77
N ASN A 257 4.56 -39.03 0.86
CA ASN A 257 4.49 -40.20 -0.02
C ASN A 257 5.37 -40.08 -1.27
N GLU A 258 5.83 -38.89 -1.60
CA GLU A 258 6.71 -38.65 -2.76
C GLU A 258 8.16 -38.96 -2.41
N THR A 259 8.83 -39.76 -3.23
CA THR A 259 10.27 -40.07 -3.05
C THR A 259 11.14 -38.97 -3.65
N ASN A 260 12.30 -38.72 -3.02
CA ASN A 260 13.29 -37.75 -3.54
C ASN A 260 13.77 -38.13 -4.95
N GLU A 261 13.86 -39.44 -5.26
CA GLU A 261 14.24 -39.90 -6.59
C GLU A 261 13.20 -39.56 -7.66
N ALA A 262 11.91 -39.65 -7.32
CA ALA A 262 10.85 -39.27 -8.24
C ALA A 262 10.88 -37.78 -8.54
N LEU A 263 11.16 -36.95 -7.53
CA LEU A 263 11.26 -35.50 -7.67
C LEU A 263 12.50 -35.05 -8.46
N LEU A 264 13.65 -35.69 -8.24
CA LEU A 264 14.88 -35.39 -8.97
C LEU A 264 14.85 -35.81 -10.46
N LYS A 265 13.90 -36.70 -10.82
CA LYS A 265 13.62 -37.00 -12.24
C LYS A 265 12.88 -35.88 -12.93
N ASP A 266 12.20 -35.04 -12.18
CA ASP A 266 11.64 -33.79 -12.69
C ASP A 266 12.78 -32.77 -12.82
N LEU A 267 13.08 -32.36 -14.05
CA LEU A 267 14.16 -31.42 -14.41
C LEU A 267 14.07 -30.06 -13.68
N HIS A 268 12.98 -29.78 -12.98
CA HIS A 268 12.72 -28.54 -12.26
C HIS A 268 13.11 -28.58 -10.77
N TYR A 269 13.55 -29.76 -10.23
CA TYR A 269 13.95 -29.90 -8.84
C TYR A 269 15.46 -29.99 -8.66
N THR A 270 15.98 -29.18 -7.74
CA THR A 270 17.38 -29.19 -7.32
C THR A 270 17.54 -29.81 -5.94
N GLN A 271 18.77 -30.13 -5.53
CA GLN A 271 19.07 -30.56 -4.16
C GLN A 271 18.65 -29.51 -3.10
N ARG A 272 18.76 -28.25 -3.45
CA ARG A 272 18.30 -27.14 -2.59
C ARG A 272 16.79 -27.17 -2.40
N ASP A 273 16.03 -27.46 -3.45
CA ASP A 273 14.58 -27.57 -3.38
C ASP A 273 14.13 -28.72 -2.50
N LEU A 274 14.86 -29.86 -2.50
CA LEU A 274 14.60 -30.96 -1.58
C LEU A 274 14.87 -30.59 -0.12
N GLN A 275 15.92 -29.82 0.17
CA GLN A 275 16.20 -29.32 1.53
C GLN A 275 15.10 -28.35 2.00
N LEU A 276 14.70 -27.43 1.14
CA LEU A 276 13.59 -26.51 1.44
C LEU A 276 12.27 -27.24 1.65
N ARG A 277 12.01 -28.27 0.85
CA ARG A 277 10.82 -29.12 1.00
C ARG A 277 10.77 -29.78 2.37
N ALA A 278 11.86 -30.42 2.81
CA ALA A 278 11.94 -31.07 4.13
C ALA A 278 11.69 -30.06 5.27
N ALA A 279 12.24 -28.85 5.12
CA ALA A 279 12.03 -27.77 6.06
C ALA A 279 10.55 -27.35 6.13
N PHE A 280 9.87 -27.16 5.00
CA PHE A 280 8.45 -26.82 4.95
C PHE A 280 7.55 -27.97 5.42
N GLN A 281 7.90 -29.24 5.12
CA GLN A 281 7.19 -30.39 5.69
C GLN A 281 7.22 -30.36 7.21
N GLY A 282 8.39 -30.15 7.81
CA GLY A 282 8.53 -30.06 9.26
C GLY A 282 7.77 -28.88 9.86
N GLN A 283 7.78 -27.73 9.19
CA GLN A 283 7.04 -26.54 9.61
C GLN A 283 5.52 -26.78 9.57
N VAL A 284 4.99 -27.31 8.47
CA VAL A 284 3.55 -27.61 8.32
C VAL A 284 3.13 -28.67 9.32
N ALA A 285 3.94 -29.74 9.52
CA ALA A 285 3.65 -30.76 10.50
C ALA A 285 3.55 -30.21 11.94
N ALA A 286 4.48 -29.33 12.32
CA ALA A 286 4.45 -28.69 13.64
C ALA A 286 3.21 -27.81 13.84
N ILE A 287 2.84 -27.02 12.83
CA ILE A 287 1.61 -26.21 12.86
C ILE A 287 0.36 -27.08 12.99
N LEU A 288 0.27 -28.13 12.19
CA LEU A 288 -0.87 -29.06 12.24
C LEU A 288 -0.95 -29.79 13.59
N ALA A 289 0.18 -30.21 14.15
CA ALA A 289 0.23 -30.85 15.48
C ALA A 289 -0.30 -29.91 16.58
N ALA A 290 0.01 -28.63 16.50
CA ALA A 290 -0.49 -27.62 17.44
C ALA A 290 -2.00 -27.33 17.26
N LEU A 291 -2.51 -27.39 16.03
CA LEU A 291 -3.92 -27.13 15.71
C LEU A 291 -4.83 -28.34 15.93
N ALA A 292 -4.30 -29.55 15.77
CA ALA A 292 -5.08 -30.80 15.81
C ALA A 292 -5.91 -30.99 17.09
N PRO A 293 -5.41 -30.69 18.31
CA PRO A 293 -6.23 -30.87 19.53
C PRO A 293 -7.53 -30.04 19.49
N ARG A 294 -7.53 -28.91 18.81
CA ARG A 294 -8.68 -28.00 18.70
C ARG A 294 -9.56 -28.32 17.49
N LEU A 295 -8.97 -28.62 16.33
CA LEU A 295 -9.69 -28.75 15.07
C LEU A 295 -9.99 -30.18 14.67
N GLN A 296 -9.10 -31.15 14.99
CA GLN A 296 -9.20 -32.55 14.65
C GLN A 296 -8.49 -33.44 15.70
N PRO A 297 -9.06 -33.62 16.90
CA PRO A 297 -8.41 -34.31 18.01
C PRO A 297 -7.95 -35.75 17.67
N SER A 298 -8.66 -36.40 16.75
CA SER A 298 -8.32 -37.78 16.30
C SER A 298 -6.96 -37.88 15.60
N LEU A 299 -6.48 -36.78 14.98
CA LEU A 299 -5.19 -36.72 14.29
C LEU A 299 -4.05 -36.19 15.16
N ALA A 300 -4.32 -35.73 16.38
CA ALA A 300 -3.34 -35.04 17.21
C ALA A 300 -2.10 -35.90 17.51
N VAL A 301 -2.30 -37.19 17.84
CA VAL A 301 -1.20 -38.11 18.17
C VAL A 301 -0.35 -38.42 16.93
N GLU A 302 -0.98 -38.67 15.78
CA GLU A 302 -0.30 -38.91 14.51
C GLU A 302 0.55 -37.71 14.09
N LEU A 303 -0.05 -36.51 14.06
CA LEU A 303 0.63 -35.30 13.66
C LEU A 303 1.79 -34.92 14.60
N THR A 304 1.64 -35.17 15.91
CA THR A 304 2.73 -34.97 16.87
C THR A 304 3.92 -35.88 16.57
N LYS A 305 3.66 -37.15 16.20
CA LYS A 305 4.72 -38.08 15.81
C LYS A 305 5.41 -37.66 14.52
N ILE A 306 4.62 -37.24 13.50
CA ILE A 306 5.18 -36.75 12.23
C ILE A 306 6.03 -35.50 12.47
N ALA A 307 5.54 -34.52 13.25
CA ALA A 307 6.28 -33.32 13.59
C ALA A 307 7.61 -33.63 14.31
N ALA A 308 7.61 -34.53 15.27
CA ALA A 308 8.83 -34.95 15.97
C ALA A 308 9.84 -35.65 15.04
N MET A 309 9.37 -36.47 14.09
CA MET A 309 10.21 -37.14 13.10
C MET A 309 10.86 -36.13 12.12
N LEU A 310 10.15 -35.08 11.73
CA LEU A 310 10.63 -34.09 10.77
C LEU A 310 11.43 -32.95 11.41
N ALA A 311 11.30 -32.71 12.71
CA ALA A 311 11.95 -31.62 13.43
C ALA A 311 13.49 -31.53 13.18
N PRO A 312 14.25 -32.64 13.15
CA PRO A 312 15.71 -32.58 12.87
C PRO A 312 16.08 -32.10 11.47
N GLN A 313 15.13 -32.13 10.53
CA GLN A 313 15.34 -31.71 9.14
C GLN A 313 15.06 -30.23 8.92
N VAL A 314 14.50 -29.53 9.92
CA VAL A 314 14.14 -28.11 9.83
C VAL A 314 15.36 -27.24 10.17
N PRO A 315 15.85 -26.40 9.25
CA PRO A 315 16.95 -25.49 9.54
C PRO A 315 16.63 -24.56 10.72
N PRO A 316 17.64 -24.14 11.52
CA PRO A 316 17.41 -23.33 12.72
C PRO A 316 16.58 -22.07 12.48
N HIS A 317 16.83 -21.33 11.40
CA HIS A 317 16.10 -20.11 11.08
C HIS A 317 14.62 -20.35 10.75
N ILE A 318 14.29 -21.47 10.09
CA ILE A 318 12.89 -21.87 9.81
C ILE A 318 12.23 -22.41 11.08
N SER A 319 13.00 -23.15 11.91
CA SER A 319 12.52 -23.62 13.22
C SER A 319 12.11 -22.44 14.11
N GLU A 320 12.85 -21.36 14.12
CA GLU A 320 12.51 -20.14 14.89
C GLU A 320 11.23 -19.47 14.36
N MET A 321 11.08 -19.32 13.05
CA MET A 321 9.83 -18.81 12.46
C MET A 321 8.63 -19.71 12.80
N THR A 322 8.83 -21.02 12.83
CA THR A 322 7.80 -21.99 13.22
C THR A 322 7.42 -21.82 14.69
N LYS A 323 8.38 -21.65 15.58
CA LYS A 323 8.12 -21.35 17.01
C LYS A 323 7.30 -20.09 17.20
N LEU A 324 7.61 -19.02 16.45
CA LEU A 324 6.83 -17.78 16.43
C LEU A 324 5.37 -18.02 16.01
N ALA A 325 5.16 -18.79 14.93
CA ALA A 325 3.83 -19.14 14.46
C ALA A 325 3.07 -19.98 15.49
N LEU A 326 3.74 -20.97 16.11
CA LEU A 326 3.16 -21.84 17.14
C LEU A 326 2.81 -21.07 18.42
N ALA A 327 3.65 -20.13 18.85
CA ALA A 327 3.37 -19.29 20.00
C ALA A 327 2.11 -18.43 19.78
N ARG A 328 1.93 -17.88 18.56
CA ARG A 328 0.69 -17.18 18.18
C ARG A 328 -0.54 -18.11 18.24
N LEU A 329 -0.42 -19.31 17.72
CA LEU A 329 -1.51 -20.27 17.68
C LEU A 329 -1.94 -20.79 19.07
N SER A 330 -0.99 -20.89 20.00
CA SER A 330 -1.23 -21.41 21.36
C SER A 330 -1.70 -20.35 22.35
N GLY A 331 -1.59 -19.07 22.01
CA GLY A 331 -1.82 -17.96 22.96
C GLY A 331 -0.82 -17.92 24.11
N ASN A 332 0.17 -18.79 24.10
CA ASN A 332 1.24 -18.86 25.11
C ASN A 332 2.41 -17.99 24.65
N GLY A 333 3.04 -17.27 25.59
CA GLY A 333 4.25 -16.52 25.32
C GLY A 333 5.35 -17.40 24.71
N LEU A 334 6.26 -16.79 23.97
CA LEU A 334 7.37 -17.50 23.33
C LEU A 334 8.25 -18.17 24.40
N ALA A 335 8.46 -19.48 24.27
CA ALA A 335 9.35 -20.24 25.15
C ALA A 335 10.86 -19.99 24.87
N SER A 336 11.19 -19.05 23.95
CA SER A 336 12.57 -18.70 23.62
C SER A 336 13.25 -17.96 24.77
N GLU A 337 14.50 -18.30 25.07
CA GLU A 337 15.35 -17.55 26.03
C GLU A 337 15.99 -16.30 25.39
N ASP A 338 15.95 -16.17 24.05
CA ASP A 338 16.52 -15.05 23.31
C ASP A 338 15.64 -13.80 23.41
N ALA A 339 16.19 -12.76 24.05
CA ALA A 339 15.50 -11.49 24.26
C ALA A 339 15.15 -10.79 22.93
N GLU A 340 15.97 -10.93 21.88
CA GLU A 340 15.71 -10.33 20.57
C GLU A 340 14.49 -10.96 19.90
N GLN A 341 14.38 -12.29 19.95
CA GLN A 341 13.23 -13.01 19.39
C GLN A 341 11.95 -12.71 20.17
N ARG A 342 12.01 -12.64 21.49
CA ARG A 342 10.87 -12.23 22.34
C ARG A 342 10.44 -10.80 22.04
N PHE A 343 11.40 -9.90 21.85
CA PHE A 343 11.10 -8.52 21.46
C PHE A 343 10.27 -8.46 20.18
N PHE A 344 10.72 -9.11 19.10
CA PHE A 344 9.98 -9.13 17.84
C PHE A 344 8.63 -9.85 17.93
N PHE A 345 8.55 -10.88 18.76
CA PHE A 345 7.28 -11.56 19.01
C PHE A 345 6.26 -10.62 19.65
N TYR A 346 6.61 -9.97 20.74
CA TYR A 346 5.71 -9.05 21.45
C TYR A 346 5.41 -7.80 20.61
N LEU A 347 6.40 -7.26 19.90
CA LEU A 347 6.23 -6.13 19.00
C LEU A 347 5.20 -6.42 17.89
N THR A 348 5.28 -7.61 17.27
CA THR A 348 4.34 -8.02 16.22
C THR A 348 2.97 -8.39 16.74
N ASN A 349 2.85 -8.74 17.99
CA ASN A 349 1.57 -9.04 18.63
C ASN A 349 0.94 -7.80 19.30
N GLY A 350 1.56 -6.62 19.19
CA GLY A 350 1.05 -5.39 19.80
C GLY A 350 1.23 -5.29 21.32
N ASP A 351 1.90 -6.25 21.93
CA ASP A 351 2.21 -6.23 23.37
C ASP A 351 3.49 -5.40 23.61
N PHE A 352 3.32 -4.07 23.51
CA PHE A 352 4.43 -3.13 23.56
C PHE A 352 5.11 -3.08 24.91
N ASP A 353 4.38 -3.33 25.99
CA ASP A 353 4.93 -3.34 27.36
C ASP A 353 5.87 -4.54 27.57
N GLU A 354 5.50 -5.71 27.09
CA GLU A 354 6.37 -6.88 27.13
C GLU A 354 7.54 -6.74 26.13
N ALA A 355 7.33 -6.14 24.95
CA ALA A 355 8.42 -5.83 24.03
C ALA A 355 9.45 -4.91 24.68
N GLU A 356 9.03 -3.86 25.39
CA GLU A 356 9.94 -2.93 26.11
C GLU A 356 10.77 -3.66 27.18
N LYS A 357 10.17 -4.56 27.97
CA LYS A 357 10.89 -5.38 28.95
C LYS A 357 11.97 -6.27 28.31
N GLN A 358 11.78 -6.70 27.05
CA GLN A 358 12.81 -7.49 26.36
C GLN A 358 13.97 -6.62 25.89
N LEU A 359 13.75 -5.34 25.57
CA LEU A 359 14.83 -4.40 25.24
C LEU A 359 15.83 -4.25 26.41
N ASP A 360 15.35 -4.27 27.65
CA ASP A 360 16.22 -4.18 28.84
C ASP A 360 17.14 -5.39 29.02
N ARG A 361 16.79 -6.53 28.44
CA ARG A 361 17.56 -7.76 28.46
C ARG A 361 18.59 -7.87 27.33
N LEU A 362 18.53 -6.99 26.33
CA LEU A 362 19.49 -6.96 25.22
C LEU A 362 20.85 -6.44 25.72
N LYS A 363 21.91 -7.20 25.42
CA LYS A 363 23.29 -6.85 25.77
C LYS A 363 23.93 -5.87 24.79
N ASP A 364 23.48 -5.89 23.53
CA ASP A 364 24.00 -5.04 22.47
C ASP A 364 23.31 -3.67 22.51
N SER A 365 24.06 -2.63 22.87
CA SER A 365 23.57 -1.26 23.00
C SER A 365 23.08 -0.67 21.68
N LYS A 366 23.74 -0.99 20.55
CA LYS A 366 23.33 -0.51 19.23
C LYS A 366 22.01 -1.14 18.78
N LYS A 367 21.86 -2.46 18.98
CA LYS A 367 20.59 -3.14 18.71
C LYS A 367 19.48 -2.59 19.60
N LYS A 368 19.76 -2.37 20.90
CA LYS A 368 18.79 -1.80 21.84
C LYS A 368 18.29 -0.44 21.35
N GLU A 369 19.18 0.45 20.91
CA GLU A 369 18.83 1.76 20.35
C GLU A 369 17.92 1.64 19.12
N ILE A 370 18.32 0.84 18.12
CA ILE A 370 17.55 0.60 16.89
C ILE A 370 16.16 0.03 17.21
N TYR A 371 16.09 -0.95 18.10
CA TYR A 371 14.83 -1.61 18.45
C TYR A 371 13.93 -0.71 19.32
N THR A 372 14.51 0.18 20.11
CA THR A 372 13.75 1.22 20.84
C THR A 372 13.04 2.15 19.84
N GLN A 373 13.73 2.59 18.79
CA GLN A 373 13.12 3.42 17.76
C GLN A 373 12.01 2.66 16.98
N LEU A 374 12.23 1.38 16.73
CA LEU A 374 11.23 0.51 16.09
C LEU A 374 10.00 0.30 16.98
N LEU A 375 10.20 0.12 18.30
CA LEU A 375 9.13 0.01 19.29
C LEU A 375 8.28 1.28 19.31
N TYR A 376 8.91 2.45 19.47
CA TYR A 376 8.19 3.73 19.51
C TYR A 376 7.37 3.96 18.24
N LYS A 377 7.93 3.67 17.07
CA LYS A 377 7.24 3.80 15.78
C LYS A 377 6.00 2.89 15.69
N ASN A 378 6.13 1.60 16.04
CA ASN A 378 5.01 0.66 15.92
C ASN A 378 3.94 0.91 16.99
N HIS A 379 4.34 1.21 18.22
CA HIS A 379 3.42 1.55 19.29
C HIS A 379 2.65 2.86 18.97
N ALA A 380 3.34 3.89 18.46
CA ALA A 380 2.66 5.10 18.01
C ALA A 380 1.65 4.83 16.89
N LYS A 381 1.97 3.96 15.92
CA LYS A 381 1.01 3.54 14.87
C LYS A 381 -0.22 2.86 15.46
N ALA A 382 -0.05 1.95 16.41
CA ALA A 382 -1.15 1.26 17.07
C ALA A 382 -2.04 2.26 17.83
N LEU A 383 -1.46 3.19 18.57
CA LEU A 383 -2.19 4.25 19.27
C LEU A 383 -2.95 5.17 18.31
N LEU A 384 -2.37 5.51 17.15
CA LEU A 384 -3.08 6.28 16.10
C LEU A 384 -4.28 5.50 15.56
N ALA A 385 -4.14 4.18 15.35
CA ALA A 385 -5.24 3.32 14.91
C ALA A 385 -6.36 3.25 15.96
N GLN A 386 -6.02 3.17 17.24
CA GLN A 386 -6.93 3.23 18.38
C GLN A 386 -7.46 4.64 18.64
N SER A 387 -6.90 5.61 17.91
CA SER A 387 -7.25 7.02 18.05
C SER A 387 -6.83 7.65 19.38
N ASP A 388 -5.83 7.15 20.07
CA ASP A 388 -5.18 7.80 21.21
C ASP A 388 -4.06 8.73 20.71
N LEU A 389 -4.48 9.93 20.28
CA LEU A 389 -3.60 10.89 19.62
C LEU A 389 -2.50 11.42 20.53
N MET A 390 -2.81 11.67 21.82
CA MET A 390 -1.85 12.29 22.74
C MET A 390 -0.76 11.30 23.16
N ALA A 391 -1.11 10.06 23.45
CA ALA A 391 -0.13 9.01 23.73
C ALA A 391 0.75 8.76 22.49
N ALA A 392 0.15 8.69 21.28
CA ALA A 392 0.90 8.56 20.03
C ALA A 392 1.92 9.69 19.83
N LEU A 393 1.50 10.96 20.04
CA LEU A 393 2.39 12.12 19.91
C LEU A 393 3.58 12.07 20.88
N THR A 394 3.35 11.58 22.10
CA THR A 394 4.42 11.40 23.09
C THR A 394 5.50 10.45 22.58
N LEU A 395 5.13 9.37 21.90
CA LEU A 395 6.08 8.42 21.32
C LEU A 395 6.71 8.96 20.03
N ILE A 396 5.95 9.65 19.18
CA ILE A 396 6.46 10.26 17.95
C ILE A 396 7.58 11.26 18.25
N ARG A 397 7.45 12.05 19.30
CA ARG A 397 8.48 13.01 19.75
C ARG A 397 9.79 12.35 20.19
N LYS A 398 9.74 11.07 20.63
CA LYS A 398 10.93 10.29 21.01
C LYS A 398 11.66 9.68 19.82
N LEU A 399 11.10 9.72 18.62
CA LEU A 399 11.77 9.22 17.41
C LEU A 399 12.95 10.14 17.06
N GLU A 400 14.12 9.55 16.87
CA GLU A 400 15.36 10.30 16.58
C GLU A 400 15.46 10.66 15.10
N ASP A 401 15.11 9.70 14.20
CA ASP A 401 15.10 9.97 12.76
C ASP A 401 14.01 10.98 12.41
N GLN A 402 14.45 12.16 11.98
CA GLN A 402 13.57 13.29 11.69
C GLN A 402 12.63 13.00 10.52
N THR A 403 13.06 12.23 9.53
CA THR A 403 12.21 11.85 8.40
C THR A 403 11.09 10.90 8.85
N THR A 404 11.42 9.88 9.64
CA THR A 404 10.41 8.99 10.24
C THR A 404 9.45 9.77 11.13
N ARG A 405 9.96 10.70 11.94
CA ARG A 405 9.14 11.56 12.81
C ARG A 405 8.17 12.40 11.98
N LEU A 406 8.62 13.01 10.88
CA LEU A 406 7.79 13.79 9.99
C LEU A 406 6.68 12.95 9.34
N VAL A 407 7.01 11.74 8.87
CA VAL A 407 6.02 10.78 8.33
C VAL A 407 4.99 10.41 9.39
N MET A 408 5.40 10.16 10.62
CA MET A 408 4.49 9.82 11.71
C MET A 408 3.60 11.00 12.13
N TYR A 409 4.08 12.24 12.06
CA TYR A 409 3.22 13.41 12.25
C TYR A 409 2.15 13.53 11.17
N ILE A 410 2.46 13.19 9.92
CA ILE A 410 1.46 13.17 8.84
C ILE A 410 0.35 12.15 9.13
N GLU A 411 0.71 10.96 9.60
CA GLU A 411 -0.28 9.95 10.01
C GLU A 411 -1.12 10.44 11.22
N ALA A 412 -0.50 11.13 12.17
CA ALA A 412 -1.21 11.74 13.30
C ALA A 412 -2.18 12.85 12.85
N ILE A 413 -1.80 13.69 11.87
CA ILE A 413 -2.70 14.69 11.27
C ILE A 413 -3.92 14.00 10.63
N LYS A 414 -3.70 12.93 9.85
CA LYS A 414 -4.80 12.16 9.23
C LYS A 414 -5.75 11.58 10.29
N ALA A 415 -5.21 11.01 11.36
CA ALA A 415 -5.99 10.45 12.47
C ALA A 415 -6.76 11.54 13.23
N ALA A 416 -6.14 12.69 13.52
CA ALA A 416 -6.78 13.83 14.18
C ALA A 416 -7.92 14.42 13.33
N LYS A 417 -7.72 14.53 12.00
CA LYS A 417 -8.78 14.96 11.07
C LYS A 417 -9.96 13.98 11.06
N LYS A 418 -9.70 12.68 11.04
CA LYS A 418 -10.75 11.66 11.11
C LYS A 418 -11.60 11.82 12.39
N LYS A 419 -10.97 12.17 13.50
CA LYS A 419 -11.64 12.49 14.77
C LYS A 419 -12.27 13.88 14.82
N ARG A 420 -12.01 14.73 13.84
CA ARG A 420 -12.39 16.17 13.84
C ARG A 420 -11.78 16.95 15.00
N ASP A 421 -10.62 16.54 15.48
CA ASP A 421 -9.89 17.22 16.54
C ASP A 421 -9.00 18.34 15.93
N SER A 422 -9.56 19.54 15.87
CA SER A 422 -8.90 20.69 15.24
C SER A 422 -7.70 21.18 16.03
N GLU A 423 -7.70 21.06 17.35
CA GLU A 423 -6.61 21.55 18.20
C GLU A 423 -5.38 20.64 18.08
N VAL A 424 -5.57 19.33 18.21
CA VAL A 424 -4.48 18.37 17.99
C VAL A 424 -3.97 18.49 16.54
N THR A 425 -4.84 18.65 15.56
CA THR A 425 -4.43 18.83 14.16
C THR A 425 -3.50 20.03 14.00
N LYS A 426 -3.80 21.19 14.60
CA LYS A 426 -2.96 22.39 14.55
C LYS A 426 -1.60 22.17 15.26
N ILE A 427 -1.61 21.56 16.43
CA ILE A 427 -0.37 21.24 17.17
C ILE A 427 0.55 20.40 16.32
N VAL A 428 0.03 19.31 15.75
CA VAL A 428 0.83 18.36 14.97
C VAL A 428 1.36 18.99 13.67
N ILE A 429 0.56 19.81 12.99
CA ILE A 429 1.01 20.57 11.80
C ILE A 429 2.18 21.48 12.17
N ASN A 430 2.09 22.22 13.27
CA ASN A 430 3.16 23.12 13.67
C ASN A 430 4.45 22.34 14.02
N GLU A 431 4.36 21.23 14.71
CA GLU A 431 5.50 20.37 15.00
C GLU A 431 6.11 19.78 13.70
N ALA A 432 5.29 19.32 12.78
CA ALA A 432 5.75 18.82 11.48
C ALA A 432 6.49 19.91 10.68
N ARG A 433 5.97 21.13 10.65
CA ARG A 433 6.62 22.26 9.96
C ARG A 433 8.00 22.60 10.52
N LEU A 434 8.19 22.51 11.83
CA LEU A 434 9.48 22.76 12.48
C LEU A 434 10.55 21.71 12.13
N LEU A 435 10.14 20.51 11.73
CA LEU A 435 11.06 19.45 11.31
C LEU A 435 11.51 19.57 9.85
N ILE A 436 10.72 20.18 8.98
CA ILE A 436 11.00 20.27 7.54
C ILE A 436 12.42 20.77 7.22
N PRO A 437 12.92 21.88 7.81
CA PRO A 437 14.27 22.38 7.54
C PRO A 437 15.38 21.44 8.00
N GLN A 438 15.08 20.51 8.90
CA GLN A 438 16.02 19.61 9.56
C GLN A 438 16.12 18.24 8.90
N THR A 439 15.19 17.91 7.99
CA THR A 439 15.15 16.60 7.33
C THR A 439 16.02 16.57 6.07
N ASP A 440 16.62 15.42 5.78
CA ASP A 440 17.36 15.21 4.55
C ASP A 440 16.45 15.33 3.34
N ARG A 441 16.88 16.04 2.31
CA ARG A 441 16.16 16.17 1.04
C ARG A 441 16.25 14.88 0.24
N ASN A 442 15.36 13.95 0.54
CA ASN A 442 15.19 12.66 -0.14
C ASN A 442 13.75 12.47 -0.63
N GLY A 443 13.45 11.36 -1.30
CA GLY A 443 12.10 11.10 -1.82
C GLY A 443 11.01 11.01 -0.73
N LEU A 444 11.33 10.53 0.47
CA LEU A 444 10.40 10.50 1.61
C LEU A 444 10.09 11.92 2.10
N HIS A 445 11.10 12.78 2.16
CA HIS A 445 10.93 14.20 2.49
C HIS A 445 9.98 14.90 1.51
N VAL A 446 10.16 14.69 0.20
CA VAL A 446 9.27 15.26 -0.82
C VAL A 446 7.83 14.79 -0.63
N ARG A 447 7.61 13.50 -0.44
CA ARG A 447 6.26 12.94 -0.17
C ARG A 447 5.64 13.52 1.10
N ALA A 448 6.44 13.70 2.14
CA ALA A 448 5.99 14.30 3.39
C ALA A 448 5.55 15.77 3.18
N LEU A 449 6.34 16.57 2.43
CA LEU A 449 5.96 17.94 2.05
C LEU A 449 4.65 17.98 1.28
N LEU A 450 4.49 17.15 0.24
CA LEU A 450 3.28 17.08 -0.57
C LEU A 450 2.06 16.66 0.26
N SER A 451 2.25 15.71 1.18
CA SER A 451 1.19 15.31 2.09
C SER A 451 0.75 16.46 3.00
N LEU A 452 1.69 17.25 3.56
CA LEU A 452 1.37 18.43 4.36
C LEU A 452 0.69 19.52 3.55
N VAL A 453 1.10 19.74 2.29
CA VAL A 453 0.40 20.65 1.36
C VAL A 453 -1.08 20.28 1.25
N SER A 454 -1.38 18.99 1.05
CA SER A 454 -2.75 18.49 0.99
C SER A 454 -3.52 18.79 2.28
N GLN A 455 -2.92 18.51 3.45
CA GLN A 455 -3.57 18.72 4.74
C GLN A 455 -3.84 20.20 5.03
N LEU A 456 -2.87 21.09 4.72
CA LEU A 456 -3.03 22.54 4.90
C LEU A 456 -4.08 23.11 3.97
N THR A 457 -4.11 22.66 2.71
CA THR A 457 -5.12 23.10 1.73
C THR A 457 -6.53 22.73 2.17
N ASP A 458 -6.72 21.50 2.69
CA ASP A 458 -8.00 21.04 3.24
C ASP A 458 -8.45 21.85 4.46
N LEU A 459 -7.50 22.30 5.29
CA LEU A 459 -7.77 23.14 6.46
C LEU A 459 -8.00 24.61 6.10
N GLY A 460 -7.80 24.98 4.84
CA GLY A 460 -7.96 26.35 4.37
C GLY A 460 -6.71 27.24 4.56
N ASN A 461 -5.60 26.69 5.01
CA ASN A 461 -4.32 27.40 5.19
C ASN A 461 -3.55 27.44 3.87
N TYR A 462 -4.11 28.15 2.90
CA TYR A 462 -3.65 28.10 1.52
C TYR A 462 -2.24 28.70 1.32
N ASP A 463 -1.92 29.82 1.97
CA ASP A 463 -0.61 30.47 1.80
C ASP A 463 0.51 29.58 2.34
N ASP A 464 0.33 28.97 3.49
CA ASP A 464 1.26 27.98 4.04
C ASP A 464 1.38 26.74 3.12
N ALA A 465 0.28 26.28 2.54
CA ALA A 465 0.30 25.17 1.59
C ALA A 465 1.11 25.52 0.34
N MET A 466 0.99 26.74 -0.17
CA MET A 466 1.77 27.21 -1.34
C MET A 466 3.26 27.35 -1.04
N GLU A 467 3.63 27.82 0.15
CA GLU A 467 5.02 27.85 0.60
C GLU A 467 5.63 26.44 0.62
N LEU A 468 4.94 25.48 1.23
CA LEU A 468 5.40 24.09 1.27
C LEU A 468 5.43 23.44 -0.11
N LEU A 469 4.49 23.77 -1.00
CA LEU A 469 4.50 23.30 -2.38
C LEU A 469 5.74 23.81 -3.12
N ASN A 470 6.10 25.08 -2.93
CA ASN A 470 7.34 25.62 -3.48
C ASN A 470 8.58 24.87 -2.94
N ASN A 471 8.62 24.55 -1.64
CA ASN A 471 9.70 23.78 -1.05
C ASN A 471 9.76 22.34 -1.60
N ALA A 472 8.60 21.72 -1.84
CA ALA A 472 8.51 20.41 -2.49
C ALA A 472 9.07 20.45 -3.91
N VAL A 473 8.71 21.46 -4.71
CA VAL A 473 9.24 21.67 -6.08
C VAL A 473 10.76 21.81 -6.06
N VAL A 474 11.31 22.63 -5.17
CA VAL A 474 12.78 22.79 -5.01
C VAL A 474 13.43 21.44 -4.66
N SER A 475 12.80 20.66 -3.79
CA SER A 475 13.33 19.35 -3.39
C SER A 475 13.23 18.30 -4.52
N ILE A 476 12.16 18.30 -5.31
CA ILE A 476 12.03 17.45 -6.52
C ILE A 476 13.16 17.77 -7.50
N ASN A 477 13.43 19.05 -7.77
CA ASN A 477 14.49 19.46 -8.69
C ASN A 477 15.88 19.06 -8.18
N ALA A 478 16.08 19.06 -6.85
CA ALA A 478 17.33 18.62 -6.24
C ALA A 478 17.53 17.07 -6.34
N LEU A 479 16.46 16.28 -6.31
CA LEU A 479 16.54 14.82 -6.53
C LEU A 479 16.99 14.50 -7.96
N GLY A 480 16.53 15.26 -8.96
CA GLY A 480 16.90 15.07 -10.36
C GLY A 480 18.41 15.25 -10.61
N LYS A 481 19.05 16.17 -9.88
CA LYS A 481 20.49 16.49 -10.04
C LYS A 481 21.45 15.46 -9.39
N LYS A 482 20.99 14.69 -8.42
CA LYS A 482 21.82 13.67 -7.72
C LYS A 482 22.00 12.37 -8.48
N ARG A 483 21.35 12.20 -9.63
CA ARG A 483 21.30 10.92 -10.36
C ARG A 483 22.58 10.57 -11.10
N ASP A 484 23.40 11.56 -11.47
CA ASP A 484 24.54 11.36 -12.37
C ASP A 484 25.76 10.73 -11.69
N ASP A 485 25.80 10.64 -10.35
CA ASP A 485 27.01 10.28 -9.61
C ASP A 485 27.05 8.85 -9.05
N VAL A 486 26.01 8.01 -9.22
CA VAL A 486 25.93 6.74 -8.49
C VAL A 486 25.61 5.54 -9.38
N VAL A 487 26.65 4.98 -10.00
CA VAL A 487 26.61 3.62 -10.54
C VAL A 487 27.73 2.81 -9.87
N ALA A 488 27.42 2.08 -8.79
CA ALA A 488 28.25 0.96 -8.31
C ALA A 488 27.49 0.12 -7.27
N THR A 489 27.64 -1.16 -7.31
CA THR A 489 27.28 -2.28 -6.39
C THR A 489 26.60 -1.87 -5.08
N LYS A 490 25.27 -2.02 -4.98
CA LYS A 490 24.49 -1.63 -3.81
C LYS A 490 23.90 -2.85 -3.11
N THR A 491 23.84 -2.78 -1.78
CA THR A 491 23.04 -3.72 -0.97
C THR A 491 21.54 -3.58 -1.31
N PRO A 492 20.69 -4.60 -1.04
CA PRO A 492 19.23 -4.49 -1.26
C PRO A 492 18.57 -3.29 -0.58
N ALA A 493 19.07 -2.88 0.61
CA ALA A 493 18.58 -1.71 1.31
C ALA A 493 18.97 -0.39 0.61
N GLU A 494 20.21 -0.31 0.10
CA GLU A 494 20.69 0.84 -0.69
C GLU A 494 19.99 0.92 -2.05
N ALA A 495 19.66 -0.22 -2.66
CA ALA A 495 18.87 -0.28 -3.88
C ALA A 495 17.44 0.27 -3.65
N ALA A 496 16.78 -0.12 -2.56
CA ALA A 496 15.45 0.39 -2.19
C ALA A 496 15.49 1.90 -1.90
N MET A 497 16.51 2.40 -1.20
CA MET A 497 16.70 3.84 -0.97
C MET A 497 16.99 4.61 -2.26
N THR A 498 17.69 3.99 -3.19
CA THR A 498 17.97 4.58 -4.52
C THR A 498 16.68 4.69 -5.35
N GLU A 499 15.84 3.68 -5.29
CA GLU A 499 14.54 3.68 -5.97
C GLU A 499 13.62 4.79 -5.41
N LEU A 500 13.57 4.95 -4.09
CA LEU A 500 12.83 6.04 -3.44
C LEU A 500 13.37 7.44 -3.81
N ASN A 501 14.68 7.55 -4.05
CA ASN A 501 15.32 8.79 -4.46
C ASN A 501 15.31 8.99 -5.98
N ASN A 502 14.80 8.03 -6.75
CA ASN A 502 14.60 8.20 -8.18
C ASN A 502 13.46 9.21 -8.43
N PRO A 503 13.70 10.31 -9.18
CA PRO A 503 12.63 11.24 -9.52
C PRO A 503 11.43 10.57 -10.17
N ASN A 504 11.62 9.52 -10.97
CA ASN A 504 10.55 8.77 -11.61
C ASN A 504 9.61 8.07 -10.61
N SER A 505 10.05 7.82 -9.36
CA SER A 505 9.17 7.33 -8.29
C SER A 505 8.06 8.33 -7.92
N MET A 506 8.21 9.59 -8.33
CA MET A 506 7.20 10.64 -8.15
C MET A 506 6.07 10.57 -9.19
N LEU A 507 6.27 9.87 -10.32
CA LEU A 507 5.24 9.76 -11.37
C LEU A 507 3.96 9.08 -10.85
N ASP A 508 4.10 8.16 -9.89
CA ASP A 508 2.98 7.41 -9.25
C ASP A 508 2.71 7.83 -7.80
N ALA A 509 3.32 8.94 -7.34
CA ALA A 509 3.16 9.36 -5.95
C ALA A 509 1.75 9.93 -5.70
N ALA A 510 0.94 9.20 -4.92
CA ALA A 510 -0.40 9.62 -4.54
C ALA A 510 -0.41 10.98 -3.81
N GLU A 511 0.66 11.31 -3.10
CA GLU A 511 0.83 12.58 -2.42
C GLU A 511 0.93 13.75 -3.42
N MET A 512 1.57 13.52 -4.58
CA MET A 512 1.65 14.51 -5.65
C MET A 512 0.29 14.77 -6.28
N ASP A 513 -0.45 13.67 -6.58
CA ASP A 513 -1.81 13.73 -7.10
C ASP A 513 -2.73 14.56 -6.18
N GLN A 514 -2.69 14.27 -4.90
CA GLN A 514 -3.54 14.94 -3.93
C GLN A 514 -3.15 16.41 -3.73
N ALA A 515 -1.85 16.69 -3.58
CA ALA A 515 -1.37 18.06 -3.33
C ALA A 515 -1.70 19.00 -4.49
N PHE A 516 -1.27 18.65 -5.71
CA PHE A 516 -1.49 19.50 -6.88
C PHE A 516 -2.96 19.63 -7.26
N SER A 517 -3.76 18.57 -7.11
CA SER A 517 -5.20 18.61 -7.37
C SER A 517 -5.95 19.53 -6.41
N LEU A 518 -5.66 19.45 -5.11
CA LEU A 518 -6.30 20.31 -4.10
C LEU A 518 -5.90 21.78 -4.25
N VAL A 519 -4.62 22.04 -4.47
CA VAL A 519 -4.13 23.40 -4.68
C VAL A 519 -4.67 23.99 -6.00
N GLY A 520 -4.69 23.19 -7.08
CA GLY A 520 -5.24 23.56 -8.37
C GLY A 520 -6.73 23.91 -8.33
N LEU A 521 -7.51 23.21 -7.49
CA LEU A 521 -8.91 23.56 -7.23
C LEU A 521 -9.07 24.95 -6.60
N ARG A 522 -8.13 25.39 -5.78
CA ARG A 522 -8.18 26.68 -5.07
C ARG A 522 -7.65 27.83 -5.93
N ASP A 523 -6.53 27.60 -6.60
CA ASP A 523 -5.87 28.60 -7.45
C ASP A 523 -5.12 27.89 -8.59
N LEU A 524 -5.83 27.73 -9.70
CA LEU A 524 -5.31 27.00 -10.86
C LEU A 524 -4.04 27.61 -11.43
N GLU A 525 -3.99 28.95 -11.53
CA GLU A 525 -2.86 29.66 -12.16
C GLU A 525 -1.58 29.54 -11.33
N ARG A 526 -1.66 29.80 -10.02
CA ARG A 526 -0.50 29.67 -9.13
C ARG A 526 -0.02 28.23 -9.03
N ALA A 527 -0.94 27.25 -8.99
CA ALA A 527 -0.59 25.82 -8.97
C ALA A 527 0.09 25.38 -10.27
N LEU A 528 -0.42 25.78 -11.44
CA LEU A 528 0.23 25.53 -12.73
C LEU A 528 1.60 26.18 -12.83
N LEU A 529 1.76 27.39 -12.28
CA LEU A 529 3.06 28.04 -12.23
C LEU A 529 4.07 27.20 -11.43
N GLN A 530 3.68 26.67 -10.27
CA GLN A 530 4.55 25.78 -9.49
C GLN A 530 4.85 24.47 -10.23
N ALA A 531 3.86 23.84 -10.84
CA ALA A 531 4.05 22.63 -11.62
C ALA A 531 5.07 22.83 -12.76
N ARG A 532 4.98 23.96 -13.49
CA ARG A 532 5.91 24.31 -14.59
C ARG A 532 7.34 24.60 -14.14
N ARG A 533 7.59 24.84 -12.86
CA ARG A 533 8.94 25.03 -12.28
C ARG A 533 9.66 23.72 -11.98
N ILE A 534 9.00 22.58 -12.12
CA ILE A 534 9.61 21.27 -11.97
C ILE A 534 10.53 21.04 -13.18
N GLU A 535 11.83 20.80 -12.95
CA GLU A 535 12.83 20.64 -14.01
C GLU A 535 12.73 19.28 -14.74
N PRO A 536 12.54 18.11 -14.06
CA PRO A 536 12.35 16.85 -14.77
C PRO A 536 11.05 16.84 -15.57
N THR A 537 11.14 16.89 -16.89
CA THR A 537 9.99 17.11 -17.80
C THR A 537 8.83 16.14 -17.57
N ALA A 538 9.10 14.85 -17.38
CA ALA A 538 8.05 13.86 -17.14
C ALA A 538 7.26 14.17 -15.85
N ILE A 539 7.95 14.53 -14.76
CA ILE A 539 7.32 14.88 -13.48
C ILE A 539 6.56 16.20 -13.60
N GLN A 540 7.10 17.16 -14.34
CA GLN A 540 6.42 18.42 -14.65
C GLN A 540 5.07 18.17 -15.33
N LEU A 541 5.04 17.31 -16.35
CA LEU A 541 3.81 17.00 -17.07
C LEU A 541 2.78 16.31 -16.17
N VAL A 542 3.22 15.37 -15.30
CA VAL A 542 2.34 14.76 -14.30
C VAL A 542 1.80 15.82 -13.33
N ALA A 543 2.64 16.68 -12.77
CA ALA A 543 2.20 17.72 -11.85
C ALA A 543 1.16 18.68 -12.50
N ARG A 544 1.31 18.98 -13.79
CA ARG A 544 0.33 19.77 -14.55
C ARG A 544 -0.99 19.02 -14.72
N LEU A 545 -0.96 17.71 -15.04
CA LEU A 545 -2.16 16.88 -15.10
C LEU A 545 -2.90 16.84 -13.76
N GLU A 546 -2.16 16.66 -12.66
CA GLU A 546 -2.75 16.65 -11.33
C GLU A 546 -3.37 17.99 -10.95
N THR A 547 -2.71 19.08 -11.30
CA THR A 547 -3.23 20.42 -11.04
C THR A 547 -4.60 20.64 -11.69
N ILE A 548 -4.81 20.17 -12.92
CA ILE A 548 -6.08 20.33 -13.64
C ILE A 548 -7.11 19.24 -13.28
N GLN A 549 -6.68 18.14 -12.71
CA GLN A 549 -7.53 16.99 -12.39
C GLN A 549 -8.73 17.37 -11.51
N GLY A 550 -8.47 18.15 -10.45
CA GLY A 550 -9.53 18.60 -9.54
C GLY A 550 -10.60 19.44 -10.27
N ILE A 551 -10.19 20.28 -11.21
CA ILE A 551 -11.08 21.13 -12.03
C ILE A 551 -11.91 20.25 -12.98
N ILE A 552 -11.27 19.31 -13.68
CA ILE A 552 -11.93 18.43 -14.67
C ILE A 552 -12.96 17.51 -13.99
N LYS A 553 -12.62 16.95 -12.84
CA LYS A 553 -13.50 16.06 -12.07
C LYS A 553 -14.67 16.79 -11.38
N SER A 554 -14.59 18.11 -11.23
CA SER A 554 -15.64 18.87 -10.56
C SER A 554 -16.93 18.94 -11.42
N PRO A 555 -18.11 18.69 -10.82
CA PRO A 555 -19.37 18.81 -11.55
C PRO A 555 -19.53 20.23 -12.10
N ALA A 556 -20.18 20.36 -13.25
CA ALA A 556 -20.49 21.68 -13.80
C ALA A 556 -21.40 22.43 -12.80
N SER A 557 -21.03 23.67 -12.46
CA SER A 557 -21.92 24.53 -11.69
C SER A 557 -23.24 24.66 -12.46
N LYS A 558 -24.34 24.19 -11.87
CA LYS A 558 -25.66 24.46 -12.46
C LYS A 558 -25.80 25.97 -12.63
N PRO A 559 -26.17 26.48 -13.82
CA PRO A 559 -26.42 27.89 -13.97
C PRO A 559 -27.44 28.31 -12.90
N LYS A 560 -27.15 29.35 -12.12
CA LYS A 560 -28.14 29.93 -11.23
C LYS A 560 -29.32 30.30 -12.10
N VAL A 561 -30.39 29.52 -12.02
CA VAL A 561 -31.67 29.86 -12.63
C VAL A 561 -32.00 31.25 -12.09
N GLY A 562 -32.02 32.22 -12.98
CA GLY A 562 -32.13 33.63 -12.66
C GLY A 562 -33.27 33.85 -11.66
N ALA A 563 -32.99 34.60 -10.62
CA ALA A 563 -34.03 35.15 -9.75
C ALA A 563 -35.09 35.78 -10.65
N LYS A 564 -36.30 35.24 -10.64
CA LYS A 564 -37.47 35.87 -11.29
C LYS A 564 -37.47 37.33 -10.88
N PRO A 565 -37.55 38.28 -11.84
CA PRO A 565 -37.74 39.69 -11.49
C PRO A 565 -39.03 39.77 -10.67
N GLY A 566 -38.89 40.23 -9.43
CA GLY A 566 -40.03 40.44 -8.54
C GLY A 566 -41.08 41.29 -9.26
N THR A 567 -42.24 40.72 -9.51
CA THR A 567 -43.44 41.49 -9.86
C THR A 567 -43.76 42.36 -8.67
N GLY A 568 -43.35 43.64 -8.78
CA GLY A 568 -43.83 44.66 -7.87
C GLY A 568 -45.36 44.71 -7.87
N ARG A 569 -45.92 44.72 -6.72
CA ARG A 569 -47.18 45.33 -6.36
C ARG A 569 -46.99 46.14 -5.10
#